data_de8ea2fafd9ee1b62293c2398268c5eb
#
_entry.id   de8ea2fafd9ee1b62293c2398268c5eb
#
_cell.length_a   1.000
_cell.length_b   1.000
_cell.length_c   1.000
_cell.angle_alpha   90.00
_cell.angle_beta   90.00
_cell.angle_gamma   90.00
#
_symmetry.space_group_name_H-M   'P 1'
#
loop_
_entity.id
_entity.type
_entity.pdbx_description
1 polymer ?
#
loop_
_entity_poly.entity_id
_entity_poly.type
_entity_poly.pdbx_seq_one_letter_code
_entity_poly.pdbx_strand_id
1 'polypeptide(L)'
;MKILKLSFVIFFIFSLNNLGANTDDMKTKITKNLRCLICQGQSVYDSDSEFANSMKVLVDKKLKDGFSENQIYDFFKEKYGQWILYDPELNKNTYILWLLPILIFLIGGAIVVKNFKFRK
;
A
#
# COMPACT_ATOMS: atom_id res chain seq x y z
N MET A 1 -8.80 34.53 -26.17
CA MET A 1 -9.50 33.25 -26.04
C MET A 1 -8.79 32.09 -26.73
N LYS A 2 -8.18 32.26 -27.91
CA LYS A 2 -7.45 31.16 -28.61
C LYS A 2 -6.16 30.74 -27.88
N ILE A 3 -5.42 31.70 -27.30
CA ILE A 3 -4.16 31.45 -26.56
C ILE A 3 -4.41 30.64 -25.26
N LEU A 4 -5.51 30.93 -24.55
CA LEU A 4 -5.89 30.23 -23.32
C LEU A 4 -6.25 28.77 -23.60
N LYS A 5 -6.95 28.49 -24.71
CA LYS A 5 -7.28 27.13 -25.15
C LYS A 5 -6.03 26.36 -25.58
N LEU A 6 -5.08 27.03 -26.24
CA LEU A 6 -3.83 26.42 -26.65
C LEU A 6 -2.96 26.05 -25.43
N SER A 7 -2.88 26.93 -24.44
CA SER A 7 -2.16 26.69 -23.16
C SER A 7 -2.76 25.51 -22.40
N PHE A 8 -4.10 25.40 -22.38
CA PHE A 8 -4.77 24.25 -21.69
C PHE A 8 -4.52 22.93 -22.41
N VAL A 9 -4.46 22.91 -23.72
CA VAL A 9 -4.16 21.72 -24.52
C VAL A 9 -2.70 21.28 -24.30
N ILE A 10 -1.75 22.23 -24.28
CA ILE A 10 -0.34 21.97 -24.05
C ILE A 10 -0.13 21.43 -22.61
N PHE A 11 -0.81 21.99 -21.61
CA PHE A 11 -0.77 21.52 -20.23
C PHE A 11 -1.32 20.09 -20.11
N PHE A 12 -2.40 19.78 -20.83
CA PHE A 12 -3.01 18.44 -20.81
C PHE A 12 -2.13 17.40 -21.52
N ILE A 13 -1.46 17.77 -22.63
CA ILE A 13 -0.51 16.88 -23.33
C ILE A 13 0.73 16.64 -22.47
N PHE A 14 1.20 17.64 -21.70
CA PHE A 14 2.35 17.49 -20.80
C PHE A 14 2.04 16.60 -19.58
N SER A 15 0.77 16.58 -19.14
CA SER A 15 0.31 15.69 -18.05
C SER A 15 0.24 14.21 -18.44
N LEU A 16 0.14 13.91 -19.74
CA LEU A 16 0.05 12.52 -20.23
C LEU A 16 1.41 11.82 -20.36
N ASN A 17 2.53 12.55 -20.24
CA ASN A 17 3.87 11.98 -20.41
C ASN A 17 4.44 11.32 -19.14
N ASN A 18 3.69 11.28 -18.03
CA ASN A 18 4.14 10.65 -16.77
C ASN A 18 3.67 9.18 -16.58
N LEU A 19 3.18 8.52 -17.64
CA LEU A 19 2.75 7.11 -17.56
C LEU A 19 3.85 6.09 -17.93
N GLY A 20 5.11 6.49 -17.90
CA GLY A 20 6.23 5.57 -17.96
C GLY A 20 6.64 5.19 -16.53
N ALA A 21 5.85 4.38 -15.84
CA ALA A 21 6.35 3.69 -14.66
C ALA A 21 7.46 2.76 -15.15
N ASN A 22 8.72 3.17 -14.96
CA ASN A 22 9.88 2.36 -15.26
C ASN A 22 9.74 1.03 -14.49
N THR A 23 10.01 -0.09 -15.14
CA THR A 23 9.96 -1.42 -14.54
C THR A 23 10.81 -1.48 -13.25
N ASP A 24 11.85 -0.69 -13.19
CA ASP A 24 12.72 -0.56 -12.02
C ASP A 24 12.04 0.16 -10.84
N ASP A 25 11.23 1.19 -11.11
CA ASP A 25 10.45 1.88 -10.07
C ASP A 25 9.37 0.95 -9.50
N MET A 26 8.73 0.17 -10.35
CA MET A 26 7.71 -0.80 -9.93
C MET A 26 8.33 -1.94 -9.12
N LYS A 27 9.47 -2.47 -9.52
CA LYS A 27 10.25 -3.45 -8.76
C LYS A 27 10.63 -2.92 -7.38
N THR A 28 11.14 -1.69 -7.33
CA THR A 28 11.51 -1.02 -6.07
C THR A 28 10.30 -0.86 -5.15
N LYS A 29 9.17 -0.41 -5.69
CA LYS A 29 7.93 -0.25 -4.94
C LYS A 29 7.44 -1.58 -4.36
N ILE A 30 7.39 -2.63 -5.17
CA ILE A 30 6.96 -3.96 -4.74
C ILE A 30 7.89 -4.52 -3.67
N THR A 31 9.20 -4.49 -3.88
CA THR A 31 10.18 -5.04 -2.93
C THR A 31 10.25 -4.29 -1.61
N LYS A 32 9.96 -2.97 -1.61
CA LYS A 32 9.83 -2.19 -0.37
C LYS A 32 8.59 -2.57 0.43
N ASN A 33 7.50 -2.96 -0.22
CA ASN A 33 6.26 -3.37 0.44
C ASN A 33 6.25 -4.85 0.85
N LEU A 34 7.21 -5.65 0.39
CA LEU A 34 7.37 -7.05 0.79
C LEU A 34 8.28 -7.17 2.02
N ARG A 35 7.81 -7.91 3.02
CA ARG A 35 8.61 -8.23 4.22
C ARG A 35 9.57 -9.37 3.95
N CYS A 36 10.80 -9.20 4.39
CA CYS A 36 11.75 -10.31 4.47
C CYS A 36 11.47 -11.10 5.75
N LEU A 37 10.94 -12.32 5.63
CA LEU A 37 10.49 -13.13 6.78
C LEU A 37 11.62 -13.57 7.71
N ILE A 38 12.85 -13.65 7.21
CA ILE A 38 14.05 -14.11 7.98
C ILE A 38 15.00 -12.96 8.35
N CYS A 39 14.64 -11.70 8.01
CA CYS A 39 15.52 -10.54 8.12
C CYS A 39 15.09 -9.58 9.24
N GLN A 40 14.54 -10.06 10.33
CA GLN A 40 14.16 -9.27 11.51
C GLN A 40 13.23 -8.07 11.21
N GLY A 41 12.30 -8.23 10.26
CA GLY A 41 11.31 -7.20 9.92
C GLY A 41 11.77 -6.17 8.88
N GLN A 42 12.94 -6.36 8.26
CA GLN A 42 13.36 -5.53 7.13
C GLN A 42 12.52 -5.80 5.87
N SER A 43 12.46 -4.81 4.98
CA SER A 43 11.89 -5.02 3.66
C SER A 43 12.79 -5.93 2.80
N VAL A 44 12.19 -6.57 1.81
CA VAL A 44 12.97 -7.31 0.79
C VAL A 44 13.93 -6.38 0.07
N TYR A 45 13.57 -5.11 -0.12
CA TYR A 45 14.42 -4.11 -0.76
C TYR A 45 15.70 -3.84 0.05
N ASP A 46 15.56 -3.62 1.36
CA ASP A 46 16.66 -3.21 2.25
C ASP A 46 17.53 -4.37 2.72
N SER A 47 17.09 -5.61 2.49
CA SER A 47 17.81 -6.80 2.92
C SER A 47 18.69 -7.37 1.80
N ASP A 48 19.92 -7.80 2.18
CA ASP A 48 20.86 -8.50 1.29
C ASP A 48 20.95 -10.00 1.57
N SER A 49 19.99 -10.54 2.34
CA SER A 49 19.93 -11.98 2.59
C SER A 49 19.69 -12.76 1.29
N GLU A 50 20.13 -14.00 1.24
CA GLU A 50 19.91 -14.91 0.10
C GLU A 50 18.41 -15.04 -0.22
N PHE A 51 17.57 -15.10 0.81
CA PHE A 51 16.12 -15.13 0.67
C PHE A 51 15.59 -13.86 0.03
N ALA A 52 16.00 -12.67 0.50
CA ALA A 52 15.57 -11.41 -0.07
C ALA A 52 16.02 -11.25 -1.53
N ASN A 53 17.24 -11.66 -1.85
CA ASN A 53 17.76 -11.64 -3.21
C ASN A 53 16.95 -12.57 -4.14
N SER A 54 16.60 -13.76 -3.68
CA SER A 54 15.73 -14.69 -4.42
C SER A 54 14.35 -14.08 -4.69
N MET A 55 13.78 -13.36 -3.71
CA MET A 55 12.51 -12.65 -3.89
C MET A 55 12.63 -11.48 -4.88
N LYS A 56 13.72 -10.70 -4.82
CA LYS A 56 13.99 -9.61 -5.79
C LYS A 56 14.04 -10.15 -7.22
N VAL A 57 14.72 -11.28 -7.44
CA VAL A 57 14.80 -11.95 -8.76
C VAL A 57 13.43 -12.45 -9.20
N LEU A 58 12.64 -13.02 -8.29
CA LEU A 58 11.30 -13.52 -8.60
C LEU A 58 10.33 -12.37 -8.97
N VAL A 59 10.40 -11.24 -8.27
CA VAL A 59 9.63 -10.03 -8.61
C VAL A 59 10.02 -9.54 -10.01
N ASP A 60 11.31 -9.43 -10.31
CA ASP A 60 11.83 -9.00 -11.60
C ASP A 60 11.32 -9.92 -12.74
N LYS A 61 11.40 -11.23 -12.53
CA LYS A 61 10.88 -12.22 -13.49
C LYS A 61 9.38 -12.04 -13.74
N LYS A 62 8.58 -11.90 -12.67
CA LYS A 62 7.14 -11.71 -12.79
C LYS A 62 6.78 -10.41 -13.52
N LEU A 63 7.51 -9.32 -13.28
CA LEU A 63 7.32 -8.07 -14.00
C LEU A 63 7.64 -8.21 -15.50
N LYS A 64 8.71 -8.95 -15.85
CA LYS A 64 9.08 -9.25 -17.24
C LYS A 64 8.04 -10.15 -17.93
N ASP A 65 7.41 -11.03 -17.17
CA ASP A 65 6.32 -11.89 -17.65
C ASP A 65 5.00 -11.11 -17.82
N GLY A 66 4.96 -9.79 -17.51
CA GLY A 66 3.81 -8.92 -17.71
C GLY A 66 2.78 -8.95 -16.58
N PHE A 67 3.12 -9.48 -15.40
CA PHE A 67 2.24 -9.45 -14.24
C PHE A 67 2.11 -8.03 -13.69
N SER A 68 0.90 -7.65 -13.29
CA SER A 68 0.65 -6.39 -12.61
C SER A 68 1.10 -6.45 -11.14
N GLU A 69 1.28 -5.28 -10.51
CA GLU A 69 1.63 -5.16 -9.10
C GLU A 69 0.71 -5.99 -8.19
N ASN A 70 -0.60 -5.89 -8.37
CA ASN A 70 -1.59 -6.61 -7.57
C ASN A 70 -1.48 -8.13 -7.74
N GLN A 71 -1.26 -8.61 -8.96
CA GLN A 71 -1.08 -10.04 -9.22
C GLN A 71 0.20 -10.59 -8.57
N ILE A 72 1.24 -9.78 -8.49
CA ILE A 72 2.49 -10.14 -7.80
C ILE A 72 2.24 -10.21 -6.29
N TYR A 73 1.53 -9.24 -5.70
CA TYR A 73 1.16 -9.29 -4.29
C TYR A 73 0.27 -10.50 -3.97
N ASP A 74 -0.71 -10.82 -4.82
CA ASP A 74 -1.58 -11.98 -4.63
C ASP A 74 -0.79 -13.28 -4.66
N PHE A 75 0.16 -13.42 -5.58
CA PHE A 75 1.07 -14.56 -5.63
C PHE A 75 1.89 -14.73 -4.34
N PHE A 76 2.43 -13.63 -3.79
CA PHE A 76 3.19 -13.71 -2.54
C PHE A 76 2.29 -13.96 -1.33
N LYS A 77 1.08 -13.40 -1.30
CA LYS A 77 0.08 -13.67 -0.24
C LYS A 77 -0.36 -15.12 -0.22
N GLU A 78 -0.59 -15.71 -1.38
CA GLU A 78 -0.96 -17.12 -1.50
C GLU A 78 0.15 -18.05 -1.00
N LYS A 79 1.40 -17.71 -1.30
CA LYS A 79 2.57 -18.54 -0.95
C LYS A 79 3.04 -18.38 0.49
N TYR A 80 3.00 -17.17 1.04
CA TYR A 80 3.59 -16.82 2.34
C TYR A 80 2.59 -16.29 3.37
N GLY A 81 1.36 -16.04 2.99
CA GLY A 81 0.33 -15.46 3.83
C GLY A 81 0.23 -13.93 3.71
N GLN A 82 -0.86 -13.36 4.26
CA GLN A 82 -1.16 -11.92 4.12
C GLN A 82 -0.14 -11.00 4.80
N TRP A 83 0.55 -11.49 5.80
CA TRP A 83 1.55 -10.71 6.56
C TRP A 83 2.89 -10.53 5.84
N ILE A 84 3.04 -11.07 4.62
CA ILE A 84 4.18 -10.77 3.76
C ILE A 84 4.21 -9.30 3.31
N LEU A 85 3.06 -8.62 3.34
CA LEU A 85 2.96 -7.20 2.98
C LEU A 85 3.07 -6.31 4.21
N TYR A 86 3.71 -5.15 4.05
CA TYR A 86 3.70 -4.09 5.06
C TYR A 86 2.37 -3.36 5.10
N ASP A 87 1.73 -3.18 3.94
CA ASP A 87 0.45 -2.50 3.81
C ASP A 87 -0.68 -3.51 3.95
N PRO A 88 -1.41 -3.52 5.10
CA PRO A 88 -2.48 -4.47 5.32
C PRO A 88 -3.67 -4.09 4.44
N GLU A 89 -4.13 -5.02 3.63
CA GLU A 89 -5.39 -4.85 2.92
C GLU A 89 -6.56 -4.72 3.91
N LEU A 90 -7.46 -3.77 3.66
CA LEU A 90 -8.70 -3.58 4.41
C LEU A 90 -9.67 -4.72 4.08
N ASN A 91 -9.48 -5.86 4.72
CA ASN A 91 -10.38 -7.01 4.64
C ASN A 91 -11.57 -6.83 5.59
N LYS A 92 -12.69 -7.51 5.28
CA LYS A 92 -13.91 -7.50 6.12
C LYS A 92 -13.62 -7.82 7.60
N ASN A 93 -12.64 -8.65 7.88
CA ASN A 93 -12.23 -9.00 9.24
C ASN A 93 -11.40 -7.89 9.93
N THR A 94 -10.77 -7.02 9.16
CA THR A 94 -9.94 -5.92 9.66
C THR A 94 -10.77 -4.67 9.98
N TYR A 95 -11.98 -4.53 9.39
CA TYR A 95 -12.90 -3.43 9.68
C TYR A 95 -13.27 -3.35 11.16
N ILE A 96 -13.45 -4.48 11.82
CA ILE A 96 -13.78 -4.53 13.25
C ILE A 96 -12.67 -3.88 14.09
N LEU A 97 -11.41 -4.14 13.74
CA LEU A 97 -10.25 -3.57 14.45
C LEU A 97 -10.19 -2.04 14.35
N TRP A 98 -10.58 -1.50 13.21
CA TRP A 98 -10.60 -0.05 12.97
C TRP A 98 -11.83 0.64 13.53
N LEU A 99 -12.97 -0.07 13.54
CA LEU A 99 -14.24 0.47 14.04
C LEU A 99 -14.30 0.49 15.58
N LEU A 100 -13.64 -0.47 16.23
CA LEU A 100 -13.67 -0.68 17.69
C LEU A 100 -13.18 0.55 18.48
N PRO A 101 -12.02 1.17 18.17
CA PRO A 101 -11.57 2.37 18.90
C PRO A 101 -12.49 3.57 18.71
N ILE A 102 -13.08 3.73 17.53
CA ILE A 102 -14.03 4.81 17.25
C ILE A 102 -15.31 4.61 18.10
N LEU A 103 -15.80 3.39 18.19
CA LEU A 103 -17.01 3.04 18.96
C LEU A 103 -16.79 3.24 20.46
N ILE A 104 -15.63 2.85 21.00
CA ILE A 104 -15.25 3.12 22.40
C ILE A 104 -15.19 4.62 22.66
N PHE A 105 -14.60 5.40 21.75
CA PHE A 105 -14.49 6.85 21.90
C PHE A 105 -15.85 7.53 21.89
N LEU A 106 -16.77 7.10 21.03
CA LEU A 106 -18.15 7.62 20.98
C LEU A 106 -18.94 7.29 22.26
N ILE A 107 -18.85 6.04 22.73
CA ILE A 107 -19.54 5.61 23.96
C ILE A 107 -18.95 6.36 25.17
N GLY A 108 -17.62 6.43 25.30
CA GLY A 108 -16.96 7.16 26.37
C GLY A 108 -17.30 8.65 26.36
N GLY A 109 -17.29 9.29 25.20
CA GLY A 109 -17.71 10.69 25.04
C GLY A 109 -19.17 10.92 25.43
N ALA A 110 -20.06 10.04 25.04
CA ALA A 110 -21.49 10.13 25.41
C ALA A 110 -21.70 10.02 26.92
N ILE A 111 -20.98 9.10 27.59
CA ILE A 111 -21.06 8.95 29.06
C ILE A 111 -20.55 10.20 29.77
N VAL A 112 -19.42 10.77 29.33
CA VAL A 112 -18.86 11.99 29.91
C VAL A 112 -19.82 13.17 29.75
N VAL A 113 -20.37 13.38 28.55
CA VAL A 113 -21.33 14.46 28.27
C VAL A 113 -22.61 14.29 29.12
N LYS A 114 -23.10 13.06 29.24
CA LYS A 114 -24.28 12.76 30.08
C LYS A 114 -24.01 13.11 31.56
N ASN A 115 -22.86 12.68 32.09
CA ASN A 115 -22.51 12.96 33.50
C ASN A 115 -22.31 14.46 33.77
N PHE A 116 -21.74 15.21 32.83
CA PHE A 116 -21.61 16.67 32.98
C PHE A 116 -22.95 17.39 32.92
N LYS A 117 -23.90 16.96 32.12
CA LYS A 117 -25.26 17.52 32.04
C LYS A 117 -26.09 17.28 33.32
N PHE A 118 -25.91 16.12 33.97
CA PHE A 118 -26.70 15.78 35.18
C PHE A 118 -26.10 16.36 36.47
N ARG A 119 -24.89 16.96 36.40
CA ARG A 119 -24.23 17.58 37.59
C ARG A 119 -24.46 19.10 37.70
N LYS A 120 -25.26 19.69 36.81
CA LYS A 120 -25.74 21.05 36.82
C LYS A 120 -27.21 21.09 37.23
#